data_a81e0dbc52156af11359b0e371bdc82c
#
_entry.id   a81e0dbc52156af11359b0e371bdc82c
#
_cell.length_a   1.000
_cell.length_b   1.000
_cell.length_c   1.000
_cell.angle_alpha   90.00
_cell.angle_beta   90.00
_cell.angle_gamma   90.00
#
_symmetry.space_group_name_H-M   'P 1'
#
loop_
_entity.id
_entity.type
_entity.pdbx_description
1 polymer ?
#
loop_
_entity_poly.entity_id
_entity_poly.type
_entity_poly.pdbx_seq_one_letter_code
_entity_poly.pdbx_strand_id
1 'polypeptide(L)'
;DDPTVAAVGIAAVQGPGERSPYEGQRARIEGIVTLRMDEGAFVQSLAPDADPATAEGLFVLPAPGQPALEVGQRIDAVGTVAESGDGAVLTTLADAAITLRGSAGLPAPVVLESAPAAWEALEGMRVRVEAPLTVRGNDALLRFGEVDLAFGGRLFTPTEVALPGEPAQAVRAANAARRIALDDATSVENPATVAWLPQPLGGGVTLRAGSVLHGVEAVVDERFGGHRLQASAPPARLEAAPRPPPPSIEGGLRIAGMNLLNLFNGDGQGGGFPGPRGARDADGYARQLAKHVSLITALDPAIIAAQELENDGYGPESAARELAGALNAAQPGARWAVVAPDEKPGTDAIAVGILYRADRVEALGAPAVLRGGPFDWGSRPPLAQAFRAVGGTDAAPFAVVSVHFKSKGGCEDARGANRDQGDGQGCFNALRMESVEALARWLDGDPLRLGGPAADARVALIGDFNAYGREDPMRALRDRGWIDAFETGVGGEAASSEAANAAAADRYSFVFDGQSGRLD
;
A
#
# COMPACT_ATOMS: atom_id res chain seq x y z
N ASP A 1 48.36 9.17 11.33
CA ASP A 1 48.76 7.76 11.55
C ASP A 1 48.98 7.55 13.05
N ASP A 2 48.10 6.79 13.70
CA ASP A 2 48.33 6.31 15.06
C ASP A 2 48.93 4.88 14.94
N PRO A 3 50.26 4.73 15.01
CA PRO A 3 50.94 3.46 14.81
C PRO A 3 50.64 2.44 15.93
N THR A 4 49.94 2.85 16.97
CA THR A 4 49.61 2.01 18.13
C THR A 4 48.36 1.15 17.90
N VAL A 5 47.53 1.49 16.90
CA VAL A 5 46.33 0.72 16.58
C VAL A 5 46.64 -0.31 15.49
N ALA A 6 46.56 -1.58 15.83
CA ALA A 6 46.79 -2.67 14.87
C ALA A 6 45.76 -2.63 13.74
N ALA A 7 46.18 -2.94 12.51
CA ALA A 7 45.26 -3.09 11.40
C ALA A 7 44.42 -4.34 11.58
N VAL A 8 43.11 -4.21 11.34
CA VAL A 8 42.11 -5.28 11.45
C VAL A 8 41.35 -5.37 10.13
N GLY A 9 41.06 -6.59 9.67
CA GLY A 9 40.20 -6.78 8.50
C GLY A 9 38.78 -6.29 8.77
N ILE A 10 38.13 -5.72 7.74
CA ILE A 10 36.73 -5.28 7.85
C ILE A 10 35.81 -6.42 8.29
N ALA A 11 35.98 -7.62 7.73
CA ALA A 11 35.22 -8.80 8.12
C ALA A 11 35.35 -9.14 9.62
N ALA A 12 36.54 -8.97 10.21
CA ALA A 12 36.73 -9.16 11.64
C ALA A 12 36.07 -8.06 12.48
N VAL A 13 36.01 -6.82 11.97
CA VAL A 13 35.26 -5.73 12.61
C VAL A 13 33.77 -6.02 12.58
N GLN A 14 33.24 -6.46 11.46
CA GLN A 14 31.83 -6.85 11.30
C GLN A 14 31.47 -8.04 12.21
N GLY A 15 32.24 -9.12 12.14
CA GLY A 15 31.92 -10.37 12.83
C GLY A 15 30.71 -11.09 12.17
N PRO A 16 30.31 -12.26 12.72
CA PRO A 16 29.24 -13.09 12.14
C PRO A 16 27.84 -12.80 12.71
N GLY A 17 27.65 -11.75 13.50
CA GLY A 17 26.40 -11.42 14.19
C GLY A 17 25.95 -9.99 13.90
N GLU A 18 24.76 -9.65 14.37
CA GLU A 18 24.15 -8.32 14.20
C GLU A 18 24.94 -7.16 14.85
N ARG A 19 25.92 -7.44 15.66
CA ARG A 19 26.75 -6.44 16.33
C ARG A 19 28.22 -6.79 16.24
N SER A 20 29.03 -5.77 16.01
CA SER A 20 30.48 -5.89 15.92
C SER A 20 31.12 -6.41 17.23
N PRO A 21 32.00 -7.41 17.18
CA PRO A 21 32.83 -7.79 18.34
C PRO A 21 33.83 -6.69 18.76
N TYR A 22 34.01 -5.66 17.96
CA TYR A 22 34.88 -4.50 18.21
C TYR A 22 34.12 -3.27 18.72
N GLU A 23 32.83 -3.37 18.98
CA GLU A 23 32.04 -2.22 19.46
C GLU A 23 32.71 -1.53 20.66
N GLY A 24 32.84 -0.20 20.57
CA GLY A 24 33.51 0.64 21.57
C GLY A 24 35.04 0.62 21.50
N GLN A 25 35.65 -0.19 20.65
CA GLN A 25 37.10 -0.29 20.50
C GLN A 25 37.60 0.57 19.33
N ARG A 26 38.85 0.98 19.39
CA ARG A 26 39.52 1.60 18.26
C ARG A 26 40.00 0.54 17.27
N ALA A 27 39.73 0.75 16.00
CA ALA A 27 40.17 -0.11 14.90
C ALA A 27 40.85 0.72 13.80
N ARG A 28 41.81 0.11 13.13
CA ARG A 28 42.38 0.60 11.88
C ARG A 28 41.98 -0.35 10.79
N ILE A 29 41.30 0.18 9.76
CA ILE A 29 40.91 -0.60 8.59
C ILE A 29 41.54 -0.06 7.33
N GLU A 30 41.67 -0.90 6.32
CA GLU A 30 42.06 -0.54 4.96
C GLU A 30 40.96 -1.01 4.00
N GLY A 31 40.58 -0.16 3.04
CA GLY A 31 39.58 -0.53 2.05
C GLY A 31 39.45 0.51 0.94
N ILE A 32 38.46 0.26 0.08
CA ILE A 32 38.10 1.14 -1.02
C ILE A 32 36.74 1.74 -0.80
N VAL A 33 36.58 3.04 -1.06
CA VAL A 33 35.28 3.72 -1.00
C VAL A 33 34.40 3.22 -2.13
N THR A 34 33.26 2.65 -1.80
CA THR A 34 32.32 2.05 -2.76
C THR A 34 31.08 2.91 -3.00
N LEU A 35 30.64 3.67 -2.00
CA LEU A 35 29.53 4.61 -2.11
C LEU A 35 29.74 5.78 -1.14
N ARG A 36 29.49 6.99 -1.61
CA ARG A 36 29.51 8.19 -0.79
C ARG A 36 28.08 8.53 -0.35
N MET A 37 27.94 8.92 0.91
CA MET A 37 26.75 9.53 1.47
C MET A 37 27.03 10.94 1.99
N ASP A 38 26.01 11.66 2.47
CA ASP A 38 26.20 13.05 2.91
C ASP A 38 27.12 13.17 4.11
N GLU A 39 27.06 12.23 5.06
CA GLU A 39 27.83 12.24 6.30
C GLU A 39 29.10 11.38 6.27
N GLY A 40 29.22 10.46 5.32
CA GLY A 40 30.33 9.51 5.28
C GLY A 40 30.37 8.69 4.01
N ALA A 41 30.97 7.51 4.08
CA ALA A 41 31.06 6.63 2.93
C ALA A 41 31.09 5.15 3.33
N PHE A 42 30.55 4.30 2.50
CA PHE A 42 30.78 2.86 2.56
C PHE A 42 32.16 2.53 2.00
N VAL A 43 32.86 1.67 2.71
CA VAL A 43 34.21 1.20 2.40
C VAL A 43 34.20 -0.30 2.41
N GLN A 44 34.75 -0.94 1.36
CA GLN A 44 34.79 -2.40 1.25
C GLN A 44 36.24 -2.89 1.16
N SER A 45 36.50 -4.04 1.76
CA SER A 45 37.78 -4.74 1.73
C SER A 45 38.21 -5.07 0.28
N LEU A 46 39.49 -4.95 -0.02
CA LEU A 46 40.06 -5.43 -1.28
C LEU A 46 40.53 -6.89 -1.18
N ALA A 47 40.64 -7.42 0.05
CA ALA A 47 41.08 -8.78 0.32
C ALA A 47 40.04 -9.45 1.21
N PRO A 48 38.89 -9.92 0.64
CA PRO A 48 37.85 -10.56 1.40
C PRO A 48 38.38 -11.82 2.08
N ASP A 49 37.84 -12.15 3.24
CA ASP A 49 38.08 -13.42 3.90
C ASP A 49 37.30 -14.56 3.21
N ALA A 50 37.37 -15.77 3.71
CA ALA A 50 36.67 -16.90 3.14
C ALA A 50 35.35 -17.23 3.86
N ASP A 51 34.98 -16.46 4.88
CA ASP A 51 33.79 -16.69 5.68
C ASP A 51 32.57 -15.95 5.09
N PRO A 52 31.58 -16.65 4.53
CA PRO A 52 30.39 -16.02 3.97
C PRO A 52 29.43 -15.45 5.04
N ALA A 53 29.71 -15.65 6.32
CA ALA A 53 28.88 -15.12 7.42
C ALA A 53 29.35 -13.74 7.88
N THR A 54 30.50 -13.25 7.40
CA THR A 54 31.06 -11.94 7.74
C THR A 54 30.97 -10.99 6.55
N ALA A 55 30.49 -9.76 6.78
CA ALA A 55 30.44 -8.74 5.75
C ALA A 55 31.83 -8.12 5.51
N GLU A 56 32.13 -7.80 4.28
CA GLU A 56 33.39 -7.14 3.85
C GLU A 56 33.24 -5.62 3.67
N GLY A 57 32.12 -5.08 4.06
CA GLY A 57 31.79 -3.65 3.99
C GLY A 57 31.71 -3.02 5.37
N LEU A 58 31.91 -1.69 5.44
CA LEU A 58 31.80 -0.92 6.67
C LEU A 58 31.42 0.51 6.34
N PHE A 59 30.57 1.14 7.15
CA PHE A 59 30.34 2.58 7.02
C PHE A 59 31.42 3.35 7.79
N VAL A 60 32.06 4.33 7.12
CA VAL A 60 33.08 5.19 7.70
C VAL A 60 32.54 6.60 7.83
N LEU A 61 32.48 7.11 9.05
CA LEU A 61 32.10 8.47 9.40
C LEU A 61 33.37 9.28 9.74
N PRO A 62 33.85 10.14 8.83
CA PRO A 62 35.07 10.92 9.05
C PRO A 62 34.95 11.90 10.20
N ALA A 63 36.03 12.08 10.98
CA ALA A 63 36.10 13.15 11.95
C ALA A 63 36.02 14.54 11.28
N PRO A 64 35.62 15.60 11.98
CA PRO A 64 35.59 16.94 11.44
C PRO A 64 36.96 17.37 10.87
N GLY A 65 36.96 17.95 9.67
CA GLY A 65 38.15 18.43 9.00
C GLY A 65 38.93 17.37 8.20
N GLN A 66 38.44 16.15 8.13
CA GLN A 66 39.03 15.12 7.26
C GLN A 66 38.70 15.40 5.79
N PRO A 67 39.50 14.84 4.85
CA PRO A 67 39.25 15.01 3.42
C PRO A 67 37.92 14.38 3.00
N ALA A 68 37.25 14.98 2.02
CA ALA A 68 36.08 14.37 1.40
C ALA A 68 36.46 13.03 0.73
N LEU A 69 35.64 12.03 0.94
CA LEU A 69 35.83 10.71 0.34
C LEU A 69 35.18 10.64 -1.04
N GLU A 70 35.87 9.98 -1.99
CA GLU A 70 35.38 9.79 -3.35
C GLU A 70 35.38 8.30 -3.71
N VAL A 71 34.38 7.87 -4.46
CA VAL A 71 34.26 6.47 -4.92
C VAL A 71 35.50 6.06 -5.71
N GLY A 72 36.06 4.90 -5.40
CA GLY A 72 37.29 4.36 -5.98
C GLY A 72 38.56 4.78 -5.26
N GLN A 73 38.49 5.65 -4.24
CA GLN A 73 39.66 5.95 -3.40
C GLN A 73 39.97 4.78 -2.46
N ARG A 74 41.25 4.43 -2.38
CA ARG A 74 41.76 3.53 -1.35
C ARG A 74 42.13 4.34 -0.13
N ILE A 75 41.72 3.92 1.03
CA ILE A 75 41.93 4.61 2.29
C ILE A 75 42.44 3.67 3.38
N ASP A 76 43.24 4.24 4.30
CA ASP A 76 43.37 3.77 5.66
C ASP A 76 42.49 4.65 6.55
N ALA A 77 41.73 4.06 7.45
CA ALA A 77 40.90 4.79 8.40
C ALA A 77 41.12 4.26 9.83
N VAL A 78 41.26 5.16 10.79
CA VAL A 78 41.41 4.82 12.20
C VAL A 78 40.33 5.55 12.99
N GLY A 79 39.41 4.80 13.62
CA GLY A 79 38.29 5.36 14.34
C GLY A 79 37.81 4.45 15.47
N THR A 80 36.69 4.78 16.07
CA THR A 80 36.03 3.96 17.07
C THR A 80 34.89 3.19 16.42
N VAL A 81 34.85 1.88 16.61
CA VAL A 81 33.73 1.05 16.11
C VAL A 81 32.49 1.33 16.95
N ALA A 82 31.40 1.64 16.32
CA ALA A 82 30.13 1.94 16.96
C ALA A 82 29.00 1.31 16.15
N GLU A 83 27.94 0.89 16.84
CA GLU A 83 26.67 0.54 16.22
C GLU A 83 25.81 1.79 16.14
N SER A 84 25.42 2.17 14.95
CA SER A 84 24.68 3.40 14.70
C SER A 84 23.49 3.15 13.74
N GLY A 85 22.53 4.02 13.81
CA GLY A 85 21.33 3.98 13.02
C GLY A 85 20.08 4.12 13.90
N ASP A 86 19.07 4.85 13.45
CA ASP A 86 17.81 5.05 14.18
C ASP A 86 16.99 3.75 14.22
N GLY A 87 17.22 2.94 15.28
CA GLY A 87 16.57 1.64 15.46
C GLY A 87 17.15 0.51 14.59
N ALA A 88 18.34 0.70 14.02
CA ALA A 88 19.11 -0.26 13.26
C ALA A 88 20.50 -0.48 13.88
N VAL A 89 21.24 -1.46 13.40
CA VAL A 89 22.54 -1.87 13.95
C VAL A 89 23.62 -1.79 12.87
N LEU A 90 23.75 -0.61 12.23
CA LEU A 90 24.79 -0.37 11.24
C LEU A 90 26.17 -0.28 11.90
N THR A 91 27.07 -1.19 11.58
CA THR A 91 28.45 -1.12 12.05
C THR A 91 29.18 0.04 11.39
N THR A 92 29.65 0.97 12.18
CA THR A 92 30.25 2.24 11.75
C THR A 92 31.62 2.43 12.36
N LEU A 93 32.60 2.89 11.56
CA LEU A 93 33.87 3.43 12.08
C LEU A 93 33.71 4.94 12.29
N ALA A 94 33.37 5.33 13.50
CA ALA A 94 33.05 6.71 13.88
C ALA A 94 34.32 7.52 14.21
N ASP A 95 34.23 8.85 14.03
CA ASP A 95 35.33 9.81 14.26
C ASP A 95 36.65 9.39 13.57
N ALA A 96 36.49 8.92 12.35
CA ALA A 96 37.61 8.30 11.62
C ALA A 96 38.63 9.34 11.11
N ALA A 97 39.88 9.15 11.47
CA ALA A 97 41.02 9.81 10.83
C ALA A 97 41.36 9.09 9.53
N ILE A 98 41.36 9.81 8.42
CA ILE A 98 41.49 9.25 7.06
C ILE A 98 42.89 9.53 6.48
N THR A 99 43.51 8.49 5.93
CA THR A 99 44.69 8.60 5.11
C THR A 99 44.40 8.08 3.71
N LEU A 100 44.51 8.95 2.69
CA LEU A 100 44.31 8.57 1.30
C LEU A 100 45.53 7.78 0.78
N ARG A 101 45.30 6.63 0.12
CA ARG A 101 46.33 5.72 -0.41
C ARG A 101 46.29 5.58 -1.93
N GLY A 102 45.69 6.55 -2.63
CA GLY A 102 45.51 6.51 -4.07
C GLY A 102 44.14 5.94 -4.48
N SER A 103 44.09 5.30 -5.63
CA SER A 103 42.83 4.74 -6.17
C SER A 103 43.01 3.29 -6.60
N ALA A 104 41.92 2.53 -6.58
CA ALA A 104 41.85 1.15 -7.08
C ALA A 104 40.51 0.90 -7.78
N GLY A 105 40.43 -0.23 -8.52
CA GLY A 105 39.16 -0.70 -9.07
C GLY A 105 38.21 -1.11 -7.96
N LEU A 106 36.90 -0.87 -8.15
CA LEU A 106 35.89 -1.28 -7.18
C LEU A 106 35.85 -2.79 -7.04
N PRO A 107 35.61 -3.34 -5.84
CA PRO A 107 35.34 -4.75 -5.65
C PRO A 107 34.16 -5.20 -6.52
N ALA A 108 34.21 -6.45 -7.01
CA ALA A 108 33.10 -7.02 -7.74
C ALA A 108 31.85 -7.08 -6.82
N PRO A 109 30.66 -6.71 -7.32
CA PRO A 109 29.46 -6.82 -6.50
C PRO A 109 29.09 -8.30 -6.27
N VAL A 110 28.51 -8.59 -5.12
CA VAL A 110 27.84 -9.87 -4.88
C VAL A 110 26.59 -9.94 -5.73
N VAL A 111 26.43 -11.01 -6.51
CA VAL A 111 25.25 -11.18 -7.38
C VAL A 111 24.12 -11.86 -6.61
N LEU A 112 22.95 -11.23 -6.61
CA LEU A 112 21.74 -11.71 -5.93
C LEU A 112 20.68 -12.13 -6.95
N GLU A 113 20.47 -13.45 -7.08
CA GLU A 113 19.42 -14.05 -7.92
C GLU A 113 18.08 -14.18 -7.17
N SER A 114 18.06 -13.94 -5.86
CA SER A 114 16.90 -13.95 -4.97
C SER A 114 17.18 -13.12 -3.73
N ALA A 115 16.18 -12.93 -2.85
CA ALA A 115 16.41 -12.34 -1.54
C ALA A 115 17.43 -13.20 -0.76
N PRO A 116 18.47 -12.60 -0.18
CA PRO A 116 19.45 -13.33 0.63
C PRO A 116 18.80 -13.85 1.93
N ALA A 117 19.33 -14.93 2.46
CA ALA A 117 18.87 -15.50 3.72
C ALA A 117 19.17 -14.58 4.92
N ALA A 118 20.27 -13.82 4.85
CA ALA A 118 20.69 -12.83 5.83
C ALA A 118 21.28 -11.62 5.12
N TRP A 119 20.70 -10.46 5.31
CA TRP A 119 21.23 -9.19 4.79
C TRP A 119 22.47 -8.74 5.55
N GLU A 120 22.57 -9.07 6.81
CA GLU A 120 23.68 -8.75 7.71
C GLU A 120 25.04 -9.14 7.13
N ALA A 121 25.15 -10.35 6.59
CA ALA A 121 26.38 -10.85 5.97
C ALA A 121 26.80 -10.07 4.69
N LEU A 122 25.98 -9.10 4.26
CA LEU A 122 26.23 -8.23 3.10
C LEU A 122 26.31 -6.75 3.50
N GLU A 123 26.25 -6.42 4.79
CA GLU A 123 26.27 -5.04 5.25
C GLU A 123 27.49 -4.28 4.69
N GLY A 124 27.26 -3.07 4.18
CA GLY A 124 28.29 -2.23 3.56
C GLY A 124 28.88 -2.74 2.25
N MET A 125 28.45 -3.91 1.77
CA MET A 125 28.99 -4.51 0.54
C MET A 125 28.22 -4.06 -0.70
N ARG A 126 28.95 -3.99 -1.81
CA ARG A 126 28.35 -3.84 -3.14
C ARG A 126 27.58 -5.09 -3.54
N VAL A 127 26.36 -4.89 -3.98
CA VAL A 127 25.50 -5.96 -4.52
C VAL A 127 25.01 -5.59 -5.91
N ARG A 128 24.73 -6.60 -6.73
CA ARG A 128 23.99 -6.48 -7.98
C ARG A 128 22.82 -7.46 -7.96
N VAL A 129 21.62 -6.90 -7.89
CA VAL A 129 20.40 -7.69 -7.85
C VAL A 129 19.96 -7.99 -9.28
N GLU A 130 20.14 -9.23 -9.72
CA GLU A 130 19.70 -9.72 -11.04
C GLU A 130 18.23 -10.16 -11.01
N ALA A 131 17.74 -10.59 -9.84
CA ALA A 131 16.32 -10.89 -9.66
C ALA A 131 15.47 -9.65 -9.95
N PRO A 132 14.32 -9.79 -10.66
CA PRO A 132 13.39 -8.69 -10.83
C PRO A 132 12.86 -8.19 -9.48
N LEU A 133 12.97 -6.88 -9.23
CA LEU A 133 12.43 -6.22 -8.05
C LEU A 133 11.14 -5.49 -8.40
N THR A 134 10.04 -5.91 -7.80
CA THR A 134 8.72 -5.30 -8.05
C THR A 134 8.46 -4.18 -7.07
N VAL A 135 8.11 -3.00 -7.56
CA VAL A 135 7.65 -1.88 -6.74
C VAL A 135 6.36 -2.27 -6.04
N ARG A 136 6.35 -2.21 -4.72
CA ARG A 136 5.17 -2.50 -3.90
C ARG A 136 4.55 -1.23 -3.30
N GLY A 137 5.34 -0.17 -3.10
CA GLY A 137 4.89 1.12 -2.61
C GLY A 137 5.86 2.23 -3.03
N ASN A 138 5.36 3.43 -3.20
CA ASN A 138 6.12 4.62 -3.59
C ASN A 138 5.82 5.84 -2.70
N ASP A 139 5.30 5.60 -1.51
CA ASP A 139 4.86 6.68 -0.60
C ASP A 139 6.03 7.57 -0.16
N ALA A 140 7.21 6.99 0.02
CA ALA A 140 8.43 7.68 0.41
C ALA A 140 9.17 8.36 -0.77
N LEU A 141 8.82 8.02 -2.03
CA LEU A 141 9.60 8.42 -3.21
C LEU A 141 9.72 9.94 -3.39
N LEU A 142 8.62 10.67 -3.25
CA LEU A 142 8.63 12.13 -3.43
C LEU A 142 9.32 12.87 -2.30
N ARG A 143 9.31 12.31 -1.09
CA ARG A 143 9.88 12.96 0.08
C ARG A 143 11.34 12.60 0.30
N PHE A 144 11.70 11.34 0.12
CA PHE A 144 13.01 10.81 0.50
C PHE A 144 13.80 10.15 -0.63
N GLY A 145 13.26 10.08 -1.85
CA GLY A 145 13.92 9.37 -2.95
C GLY A 145 13.88 7.84 -2.82
N GLU A 146 13.16 7.32 -1.82
CA GLU A 146 13.08 5.90 -1.46
C GLU A 146 11.87 5.22 -2.10
N VAL A 147 12.03 3.96 -2.52
CA VAL A 147 10.95 3.12 -3.01
C VAL A 147 10.97 1.74 -2.35
N ASP A 148 9.79 1.26 -2.00
CA ASP A 148 9.62 -0.08 -1.46
C ASP A 148 9.54 -1.13 -2.57
N LEU A 149 10.37 -2.16 -2.48
CA LEU A 149 10.50 -3.23 -3.46
C LEU A 149 10.23 -4.61 -2.85
N ALA A 150 9.91 -5.57 -3.71
CA ALA A 150 9.79 -6.97 -3.33
C ALA A 150 10.45 -7.88 -4.37
N PHE A 151 11.14 -8.91 -3.89
CA PHE A 151 11.56 -10.05 -4.71
C PHE A 151 10.37 -10.94 -5.07
N GLY A 152 10.40 -11.54 -6.26
CA GLY A 152 9.43 -12.54 -6.68
C GLY A 152 8.00 -12.02 -6.89
N GLY A 153 7.85 -10.73 -7.26
CA GLY A 153 6.58 -10.14 -7.65
C GLY A 153 5.80 -9.49 -6.51
N ARG A 154 4.55 -9.15 -6.80
CA ARG A 154 3.63 -8.45 -5.90
C ARG A 154 3.42 -9.19 -4.57
N LEU A 155 3.34 -8.45 -3.49
CA LEU A 155 2.94 -8.98 -2.18
C LEU A 155 1.43 -8.82 -1.97
N PHE A 156 0.82 -9.81 -1.34
CA PHE A 156 -0.58 -9.77 -0.95
C PHE A 156 -0.73 -9.67 0.56
N THR A 157 -1.80 -9.00 0.99
CA THR A 157 -2.18 -9.01 2.41
C THR A 157 -2.35 -10.45 2.87
N PRO A 158 -1.77 -10.85 4.01
CA PRO A 158 -1.80 -12.25 4.45
C PRO A 158 -3.21 -12.85 4.48
N THR A 159 -4.20 -12.11 5.00
CA THR A 159 -5.58 -12.56 5.11
C THR A 159 -6.41 -12.41 3.82
N GLU A 160 -5.83 -11.88 2.75
CA GLU A 160 -6.39 -12.01 1.39
C GLU A 160 -6.20 -13.42 0.84
N VAL A 161 -5.04 -14.03 1.11
CA VAL A 161 -4.63 -15.29 0.47
C VAL A 161 -4.63 -16.49 1.42
N ALA A 162 -4.59 -16.28 2.73
CA ALA A 162 -4.56 -17.33 3.76
C ALA A 162 -5.62 -17.09 4.84
N LEU A 163 -6.03 -18.16 5.52
CA LEU A 163 -6.93 -18.06 6.67
C LEU A 163 -6.24 -17.32 7.82
N PRO A 164 -7.02 -16.58 8.65
CA PRO A 164 -6.50 -15.96 9.87
C PRO A 164 -5.77 -16.95 10.78
N GLY A 165 -4.84 -16.43 11.59
CA GLY A 165 -4.00 -17.21 12.49
C GLY A 165 -2.69 -17.66 11.86
N GLU A 166 -2.25 -18.88 12.19
CA GLU A 166 -0.95 -19.42 11.78
C GLU A 166 -0.70 -19.37 10.25
N PRO A 167 -1.66 -19.71 9.36
CA PRO A 167 -1.46 -19.57 7.92
C PRO A 167 -1.17 -18.14 7.47
N ALA A 168 -1.88 -17.15 8.00
CA ALA A 168 -1.64 -15.74 7.69
C ALA A 168 -0.30 -15.24 8.25
N GLN A 169 0.11 -15.73 9.42
CA GLN A 169 1.42 -15.42 10.00
C GLN A 169 2.56 -15.97 9.13
N ALA A 170 2.42 -17.18 8.56
CA ALA A 170 3.40 -17.74 7.63
C ALA A 170 3.54 -16.88 6.36
N VAL A 171 2.43 -16.40 5.78
CA VAL A 171 2.46 -15.47 4.64
C VAL A 171 3.12 -14.15 5.03
N ARG A 172 2.83 -13.61 6.22
CA ARG A 172 3.46 -12.39 6.73
C ARG A 172 4.97 -12.52 6.82
N ALA A 173 5.46 -13.63 7.38
CA ALA A 173 6.89 -13.91 7.48
C ALA A 173 7.54 -14.05 6.08
N ALA A 174 6.89 -14.76 5.16
CA ALA A 174 7.35 -14.88 3.78
C ALA A 174 7.38 -13.53 3.06
N ASN A 175 6.37 -12.67 3.26
CA ASN A 175 6.36 -11.31 2.72
C ASN A 175 7.52 -10.48 3.29
N ALA A 176 7.75 -10.52 4.60
CA ALA A 176 8.83 -9.77 5.24
C ALA A 176 10.21 -10.15 4.67
N ALA A 177 10.47 -11.44 4.46
CA ALA A 177 11.72 -11.93 3.88
C ALA A 177 11.95 -11.50 2.41
N ARG A 178 10.92 -11.01 1.71
CA ARG A 178 10.97 -10.59 0.31
C ARG A 178 11.05 -9.07 0.13
N ARG A 179 10.96 -8.30 1.21
CA ARG A 179 10.91 -6.83 1.18
C ARG A 179 12.32 -6.24 1.24
N ILE A 180 12.54 -5.17 0.49
CA ILE A 180 13.72 -4.33 0.58
C ILE A 180 13.38 -2.90 0.09
N ALA A 181 13.93 -1.88 0.71
CA ALA A 181 13.87 -0.51 0.20
C ALA A 181 15.04 -0.24 -0.75
N LEU A 182 14.81 0.56 -1.79
CA LEU A 182 15.86 1.17 -2.61
C LEU A 182 15.85 2.67 -2.34
N ASP A 183 17.00 3.21 -1.94
CA ASP A 183 17.19 4.56 -1.51
C ASP A 183 18.21 5.28 -2.40
N ASP A 184 18.27 6.61 -2.38
CA ASP A 184 19.08 7.42 -3.29
C ASP A 184 20.42 7.87 -2.72
N ALA A 185 20.83 7.32 -1.59
CA ALA A 185 22.09 7.60 -0.89
C ALA A 185 22.28 9.06 -0.43
N THR A 186 21.17 9.78 -0.21
CA THR A 186 21.20 11.17 0.30
C THR A 186 20.15 11.37 1.39
N SER A 187 20.36 12.37 2.23
CA SER A 187 19.41 12.79 3.26
C SER A 187 18.52 13.98 2.85
N VAL A 188 18.55 14.37 1.58
CA VAL A 188 17.80 15.51 1.06
C VAL A 188 16.31 15.19 1.04
N GLU A 189 15.52 15.94 1.81
CA GLU A 189 14.06 15.86 1.73
C GLU A 189 13.52 16.62 0.51
N ASN A 190 12.48 16.05 -0.11
CA ASN A 190 11.80 16.58 -1.30
C ASN A 190 12.77 16.84 -2.47
N PRO A 191 13.60 15.84 -2.84
CA PRO A 191 14.57 16.00 -3.89
C PRO A 191 13.89 16.31 -5.23
N ALA A 192 14.45 17.24 -6.00
CA ALA A 192 13.95 17.55 -7.34
C ALA A 192 14.22 16.40 -8.34
N THR A 193 15.26 15.62 -8.09
CA THR A 193 15.66 14.46 -8.87
C THR A 193 16.17 13.38 -7.93
N VAL A 194 15.92 12.13 -8.28
CA VAL A 194 16.42 10.95 -7.56
C VAL A 194 17.47 10.29 -8.42
N ALA A 195 18.68 10.07 -7.88
CA ALA A 195 19.86 9.67 -8.66
C ALA A 195 19.68 8.35 -9.43
N TRP A 196 18.96 7.41 -8.86
CA TRP A 196 18.70 6.11 -9.51
C TRP A 196 17.50 6.13 -10.47
N LEU A 197 16.64 7.16 -10.42
CA LEU A 197 15.47 7.25 -11.30
C LEU A 197 15.88 7.95 -12.60
N PRO A 198 15.68 7.32 -13.78
CA PRO A 198 16.17 7.86 -15.06
C PRO A 198 15.46 9.14 -15.51
N GLN A 199 14.36 9.52 -14.88
CA GLN A 199 13.58 10.71 -15.20
C GLN A 199 13.27 11.53 -13.93
N PRO A 200 13.17 12.86 -14.00
CA PRO A 200 12.82 13.69 -12.85
C PRO A 200 11.46 13.31 -12.26
N LEU A 201 11.35 13.46 -10.94
CA LEU A 201 10.05 13.33 -10.26
C LEU A 201 9.06 14.39 -10.77
N GLY A 202 7.84 14.00 -11.06
CA GLY A 202 6.76 14.92 -11.48
C GLY A 202 5.86 14.36 -12.57
N GLY A 203 4.89 15.16 -12.98
CA GLY A 203 3.65 14.89 -13.70
C GLY A 203 3.54 13.87 -14.84
N GLY A 204 4.59 13.22 -15.24
CA GLY A 204 4.57 12.17 -16.28
C GLY A 204 5.18 10.84 -15.86
N VAL A 205 5.94 10.81 -14.78
CA VAL A 205 6.59 9.60 -14.29
C VAL A 205 5.94 9.15 -13.00
N THR A 206 5.10 8.14 -13.09
CA THR A 206 4.57 7.46 -11.92
C THR A 206 5.24 6.10 -11.80
N LEU A 207 6.03 5.91 -10.76
CA LEU A 207 6.56 4.61 -10.39
C LEU A 207 5.48 3.87 -9.57
N ARG A 208 4.51 3.31 -10.27
CA ARG A 208 3.36 2.64 -9.64
C ARG A 208 3.76 1.29 -9.04
N ALA A 209 3.02 0.88 -7.99
CA ALA A 209 3.07 -0.51 -7.53
C ALA A 209 2.82 -1.48 -8.70
N GLY A 210 3.71 -2.47 -8.83
CA GLY A 210 3.74 -3.39 -9.97
C GLY A 210 4.77 -3.01 -11.05
N SER A 211 5.40 -1.82 -11.02
CA SER A 211 6.58 -1.54 -11.82
C SER A 211 7.74 -2.46 -11.43
N VAL A 212 8.64 -2.76 -12.35
CA VAL A 212 9.73 -3.73 -12.12
C VAL A 212 11.07 -3.08 -12.44
N LEU A 213 12.03 -3.22 -11.53
CA LEU A 213 13.43 -2.83 -11.69
C LEU A 213 14.28 -4.07 -11.94
N HIS A 214 15.20 -3.98 -12.89
CA HIS A 214 16.15 -5.04 -13.25
C HIS A 214 17.57 -4.54 -13.15
N GLY A 215 18.48 -5.40 -12.68
CA GLY A 215 19.90 -5.10 -12.61
C GLY A 215 20.19 -3.91 -11.71
N VAL A 216 19.69 -3.94 -10.48
CA VAL A 216 19.92 -2.89 -9.48
C VAL A 216 21.31 -3.07 -8.89
N GLU A 217 22.18 -2.05 -9.03
CA GLU A 217 23.48 -1.96 -8.37
C GLU A 217 23.38 -1.04 -7.15
N ALA A 218 23.80 -1.55 -6.00
CA ALA A 218 23.65 -0.83 -4.73
C ALA A 218 24.72 -1.26 -3.71
N VAL A 219 24.76 -0.54 -2.59
CA VAL A 219 25.44 -0.97 -1.37
C VAL A 219 24.37 -1.31 -0.34
N VAL A 220 24.52 -2.40 0.39
CA VAL A 220 23.61 -2.79 1.47
C VAL A 220 23.88 -1.89 2.67
N ASP A 221 22.82 -1.27 3.18
CA ASP A 221 22.84 -0.38 4.32
C ASP A 221 21.81 -0.84 5.37
N GLU A 222 21.99 -0.51 6.62
CA GLU A 222 21.02 -0.74 7.67
C GLU A 222 20.73 0.54 8.44
N ARG A 223 19.58 1.15 8.16
CA ARG A 223 19.10 2.39 8.80
C ARG A 223 17.58 2.37 8.93
N PHE A 224 17.06 3.22 9.82
CA PHE A 224 15.62 3.43 10.01
C PHE A 224 14.84 2.12 10.30
N GLY A 225 15.49 1.23 11.06
CA GLY A 225 14.86 -0.02 11.51
C GLY A 225 14.87 -1.17 10.51
N GLY A 226 15.77 -1.15 9.51
CA GLY A 226 15.94 -2.29 8.60
C GLY A 226 16.94 -2.09 7.48
N HIS A 227 17.28 -3.20 6.85
CA HIS A 227 18.16 -3.21 5.70
C HIS A 227 17.52 -2.53 4.49
N ARG A 228 18.37 -1.86 3.69
CA ARG A 228 18.02 -1.17 2.45
C ARG A 228 19.14 -1.25 1.44
N LEU A 229 18.84 -0.92 0.22
CA LEU A 229 19.80 -0.81 -0.88
C LEU A 229 20.05 0.67 -1.16
N GLN A 230 21.27 1.15 -0.91
CA GLN A 230 21.69 2.48 -1.32
C GLN A 230 22.16 2.41 -2.78
N ALA A 231 21.38 2.98 -3.68
CA ALA A 231 21.63 2.88 -5.12
C ALA A 231 22.98 3.52 -5.51
N SER A 232 23.82 2.78 -6.22
CA SER A 232 25.10 3.28 -6.76
C SER A 232 25.00 3.71 -8.22
N ALA A 233 23.95 3.30 -8.92
CA ALA A 233 23.66 3.64 -10.31
C ALA A 233 22.16 3.47 -10.60
N PRO A 234 21.63 4.06 -11.71
CA PRO A 234 20.30 3.70 -12.20
C PRO A 234 20.19 2.21 -12.49
N PRO A 235 19.00 1.59 -12.31
CA PRO A 235 18.78 0.20 -12.67
C PRO A 235 19.03 0.00 -14.17
N ALA A 236 19.51 -1.17 -14.56
CA ALA A 236 19.78 -1.49 -15.96
C ALA A 236 18.52 -1.35 -16.84
N ARG A 237 17.35 -1.65 -16.27
CA ARG A 237 16.05 -1.48 -16.93
C ARG A 237 14.96 -1.23 -15.89
N LEU A 238 14.06 -0.29 -16.22
CA LEU A 238 12.86 -0.01 -15.46
C LEU A 238 11.64 -0.25 -16.34
N GLU A 239 10.78 -1.17 -15.93
CA GLU A 239 9.49 -1.44 -16.55
C GLU A 239 8.39 -0.76 -15.74
N ALA A 240 7.88 0.35 -16.24
CA ALA A 240 6.79 1.05 -15.57
C ALA A 240 5.47 0.26 -15.72
N ALA A 241 4.78 0.02 -14.60
CA ALA A 241 3.44 -0.56 -14.63
C ALA A 241 2.47 0.42 -15.30
N PRO A 242 1.79 0.03 -16.38
CA PRO A 242 0.83 0.91 -17.04
C PRO A 242 -0.41 1.10 -16.15
N ARG A 243 -1.15 2.19 -16.36
CA ARG A 243 -2.52 2.26 -15.86
C ARG A 243 -3.36 1.26 -16.66
N PRO A 244 -3.99 0.27 -16.02
CA PRO A 244 -4.85 -0.64 -16.75
C PRO A 244 -6.07 0.13 -17.30
N PRO A 245 -6.59 -0.26 -18.47
CA PRO A 245 -7.90 0.24 -18.90
C PRO A 245 -8.98 -0.25 -17.92
N PRO A 246 -10.17 0.37 -17.92
CA PRO A 246 -11.31 -0.16 -17.20
C PRO A 246 -11.55 -1.64 -17.57
N PRO A 247 -11.90 -2.50 -16.60
CA PRO A 247 -12.11 -3.92 -16.88
C PRO A 247 -13.25 -4.11 -17.89
N SER A 248 -13.06 -5.00 -18.84
CA SER A 248 -14.14 -5.43 -19.72
C SER A 248 -15.00 -6.44 -18.96
N ILE A 249 -16.23 -6.04 -18.64
CA ILE A 249 -17.20 -6.88 -17.92
C ILE A 249 -18.37 -7.13 -18.85
N GLU A 250 -18.73 -8.40 -19.03
CA GLU A 250 -19.93 -8.79 -19.77
C GLU A 250 -21.19 -8.48 -18.94
N GLY A 251 -22.28 -8.11 -19.60
CA GLY A 251 -23.56 -7.82 -18.97
C GLY A 251 -24.18 -6.51 -19.42
N GLY A 252 -25.47 -6.36 -19.17
CA GLY A 252 -26.24 -5.17 -19.59
C GLY A 252 -26.12 -3.97 -18.62
N LEU A 253 -25.80 -4.22 -17.37
CA LEU A 253 -25.65 -3.20 -16.34
C LEU A 253 -24.35 -3.40 -15.56
N ARG A 254 -23.61 -2.31 -15.34
CA ARG A 254 -22.43 -2.29 -14.49
C ARG A 254 -22.76 -1.60 -13.17
N ILE A 255 -22.30 -2.17 -12.07
CA ILE A 255 -22.37 -1.58 -10.73
C ILE A 255 -20.94 -1.41 -10.24
N ALA A 256 -20.59 -0.25 -9.73
CA ALA A 256 -19.27 0.04 -9.17
C ALA A 256 -19.35 0.27 -7.67
N GLY A 257 -18.44 -0.34 -6.90
CA GLY A 257 -18.13 0.04 -5.52
C GLY A 257 -16.99 1.04 -5.53
N MET A 258 -17.09 2.12 -4.74
CA MET A 258 -16.07 3.16 -4.71
C MET A 258 -15.99 3.82 -3.34
N ASN A 259 -14.89 3.61 -2.62
CA ASN A 259 -14.52 4.48 -1.52
C ASN A 259 -13.97 5.79 -2.10
N LEU A 260 -14.60 6.93 -1.78
CA LEU A 260 -14.30 8.25 -2.36
C LEU A 260 -13.26 9.05 -1.57
N LEU A 261 -12.62 8.41 -0.57
CA LEU A 261 -11.54 9.00 0.24
C LEU A 261 -11.96 10.36 0.83
N ASN A 262 -12.98 10.36 1.70
CA ASN A 262 -13.51 11.55 2.36
C ASN A 262 -13.84 12.68 1.35
N LEU A 263 -14.81 12.45 0.47
CA LEU A 263 -15.28 13.46 -0.48
C LEU A 263 -16.13 14.49 0.25
N PHE A 264 -15.50 15.59 0.68
CA PHE A 264 -16.08 16.71 1.44
C PHE A 264 -16.01 17.97 0.61
N ASN A 265 -17.15 18.59 0.35
CA ASN A 265 -17.26 19.78 -0.52
C ASN A 265 -17.31 21.11 0.23
N GLY A 266 -17.00 21.11 1.54
CA GLY A 266 -17.01 22.30 2.38
C GLY A 266 -18.43 22.76 2.71
N ASP A 267 -18.81 23.97 2.28
CA ASP A 267 -20.18 24.51 2.43
C ASP A 267 -21.06 24.26 1.19
N GLY A 268 -20.53 23.55 0.19
CA GLY A 268 -21.21 23.32 -1.09
C GLY A 268 -21.31 24.56 -1.98
N GLN A 269 -20.67 25.66 -1.61
CA GLN A 269 -20.65 26.94 -2.33
C GLN A 269 -19.22 27.41 -2.64
N GLY A 270 -18.23 26.54 -2.45
CA GLY A 270 -16.82 26.82 -2.69
C GLY A 270 -16.02 27.34 -1.50
N GLY A 271 -16.65 27.43 -0.32
CA GLY A 271 -16.03 27.80 0.97
C GLY A 271 -16.07 26.64 1.97
N GLY A 272 -15.86 26.96 3.27
CA GLY A 272 -15.96 25.96 4.36
C GLY A 272 -14.77 25.03 4.50
N PHE A 273 -13.65 25.34 3.87
CA PHE A 273 -12.40 24.56 4.01
C PHE A 273 -11.43 25.16 5.05
N PRO A 274 -10.61 24.29 5.75
CA PRO A 274 -10.72 22.85 5.75
C PRO A 274 -11.96 22.36 6.50
N GLY A 275 -12.61 21.32 5.96
CA GLY A 275 -13.65 20.59 6.68
C GLY A 275 -13.05 19.69 7.78
N PRO A 276 -13.88 18.90 8.48
CA PRO A 276 -13.41 17.94 9.49
C PRO A 276 -12.57 16.81 8.88
N ARG A 277 -12.74 16.56 7.60
CA ARG A 277 -12.02 15.55 6.78
C ARG A 277 -11.91 16.04 5.33
N GLY A 278 -11.22 15.27 4.49
CA GLY A 278 -11.13 15.52 3.06
C GLY A 278 -10.09 16.56 2.67
N ALA A 279 -10.34 17.28 1.58
CA ALA A 279 -9.45 18.28 1.04
C ALA A 279 -9.23 19.46 2.00
N ARG A 280 -8.02 20.03 1.98
CA ARG A 280 -7.65 21.17 2.84
C ARG A 280 -8.17 22.51 2.31
N ASP A 281 -8.46 22.57 1.02
CA ASP A 281 -8.89 23.77 0.32
C ASP A 281 -9.76 23.40 -0.90
N ALA A 282 -10.39 24.41 -1.49
CA ALA A 282 -11.26 24.27 -2.65
C ALA A 282 -10.51 23.69 -3.89
N ASP A 283 -9.24 24.05 -4.08
CA ASP A 283 -8.44 23.53 -5.19
C ASP A 283 -8.13 22.04 -5.03
N GLY A 284 -7.83 21.60 -3.81
CA GLY A 284 -7.67 20.19 -3.46
C GLY A 284 -8.95 19.40 -3.71
N TYR A 285 -10.08 19.92 -3.29
CA TYR A 285 -11.40 19.34 -3.55
C TYR A 285 -11.69 19.26 -5.07
N ALA A 286 -11.49 20.34 -5.80
CA ALA A 286 -11.72 20.35 -7.25
C ALA A 286 -10.87 19.27 -7.97
N ARG A 287 -9.61 19.09 -7.57
CA ARG A 287 -8.76 18.03 -8.11
C ARG A 287 -9.27 16.63 -7.76
N GLN A 288 -9.74 16.41 -6.53
CA GLN A 288 -10.33 15.15 -6.09
C GLN A 288 -11.59 14.83 -6.89
N LEU A 289 -12.53 15.79 -6.98
CA LEU A 289 -13.77 15.65 -7.74
C LEU A 289 -13.48 15.32 -9.22
N ALA A 290 -12.54 16.03 -9.85
CA ALA A 290 -12.17 15.80 -11.25
C ALA A 290 -11.63 14.39 -11.49
N LYS A 291 -10.85 13.83 -10.54
CA LYS A 291 -10.37 12.44 -10.59
C LYS A 291 -11.51 11.44 -10.50
N HIS A 292 -12.45 11.64 -9.58
CA HIS A 292 -13.64 10.79 -9.45
C HIS A 292 -14.50 10.84 -10.71
N VAL A 293 -14.77 12.04 -11.23
CA VAL A 293 -15.52 12.19 -12.49
C VAL A 293 -14.84 11.47 -13.65
N SER A 294 -13.52 11.62 -13.79
CA SER A 294 -12.75 10.94 -14.83
C SER A 294 -12.83 9.41 -14.71
N LEU A 295 -12.65 8.89 -13.49
CA LEU A 295 -12.70 7.45 -13.22
C LEU A 295 -14.10 6.89 -13.49
N ILE A 296 -15.15 7.52 -12.95
CA ILE A 296 -16.54 7.08 -13.12
C ILE A 296 -16.96 7.13 -14.57
N THR A 297 -16.56 8.17 -15.28
CA THR A 297 -16.82 8.28 -16.73
C THR A 297 -16.16 7.15 -17.52
N ALA A 298 -14.92 6.80 -17.17
CA ALA A 298 -14.21 5.70 -17.83
C ALA A 298 -14.80 4.32 -17.50
N LEU A 299 -15.26 4.08 -16.28
CA LEU A 299 -15.93 2.85 -15.87
C LEU A 299 -17.33 2.72 -16.47
N ASP A 300 -18.02 3.82 -16.72
CA ASP A 300 -19.39 3.92 -17.25
C ASP A 300 -20.41 3.03 -16.51
N PRO A 301 -20.52 3.09 -15.18
CA PRO A 301 -21.45 2.28 -14.42
C PRO A 301 -22.89 2.81 -14.54
N ALA A 302 -23.87 1.91 -14.36
CA ALA A 302 -25.26 2.30 -14.18
C ALA A 302 -25.58 2.72 -12.74
N ILE A 303 -24.84 2.17 -11.77
CA ILE A 303 -25.01 2.43 -10.32
C ILE A 303 -23.64 2.48 -9.67
N ILE A 304 -23.48 3.38 -8.71
CA ILE A 304 -22.31 3.49 -7.84
C ILE A 304 -22.77 3.30 -6.40
N ALA A 305 -22.19 2.31 -5.71
CA ALA A 305 -22.23 2.20 -4.25
C ALA A 305 -21.01 2.93 -3.70
N ALA A 306 -21.21 4.11 -3.12
CA ALA A 306 -20.16 5.01 -2.67
C ALA A 306 -19.95 4.91 -1.15
N GLN A 307 -18.70 5.01 -0.71
CA GLN A 307 -18.31 5.13 0.68
C GLN A 307 -17.52 6.42 0.88
N GLU A 308 -17.45 6.88 2.12
CA GLU A 308 -16.77 8.12 2.50
C GLU A 308 -17.26 9.40 1.79
N LEU A 309 -18.54 9.44 1.49
CA LEU A 309 -19.23 10.70 1.19
C LEU A 309 -19.39 11.52 2.47
N GLU A 310 -19.30 12.84 2.36
CA GLU A 310 -19.70 13.74 3.44
C GLU A 310 -21.15 13.47 3.85
N ASN A 311 -21.38 13.38 5.16
CA ASN A 311 -22.73 13.16 5.71
C ASN A 311 -23.46 14.50 5.93
N ASP A 312 -23.56 15.30 4.87
CA ASP A 312 -24.17 16.62 4.84
C ASP A 312 -25.66 16.59 4.41
N GLY A 313 -26.18 15.39 4.10
CA GLY A 313 -27.55 15.16 3.64
C GLY A 313 -27.66 15.07 2.12
N TYR A 314 -28.87 15.41 1.61
CA TYR A 314 -29.19 15.22 0.18
C TYR A 314 -29.75 16.49 -0.46
N GLY A 315 -29.48 17.63 0.14
CA GLY A 315 -29.85 18.96 -0.39
C GLY A 315 -29.04 19.34 -1.65
N PRO A 316 -29.39 20.44 -2.29
CA PRO A 316 -28.71 20.90 -3.53
C PRO A 316 -27.19 21.10 -3.36
N GLU A 317 -26.76 21.47 -2.15
CA GLU A 317 -25.39 21.81 -1.79
C GLU A 317 -24.59 20.62 -1.24
N SER A 318 -25.20 19.41 -1.19
CA SER A 318 -24.53 18.23 -0.65
C SER A 318 -23.47 17.69 -1.60
N ALA A 319 -22.40 17.13 -1.02
CA ALA A 319 -21.31 16.48 -1.76
C ALA A 319 -21.80 15.41 -2.74
N ALA A 320 -22.81 14.64 -2.34
CA ALA A 320 -23.43 13.64 -3.22
C ALA A 320 -24.11 14.25 -4.45
N ARG A 321 -24.82 15.38 -4.26
CA ARG A 321 -25.49 16.09 -5.36
C ARG A 321 -24.49 16.79 -6.27
N GLU A 322 -23.46 17.37 -5.70
CA GLU A 322 -22.38 18.00 -6.47
C GLU A 322 -21.66 16.99 -7.36
N LEU A 323 -21.32 15.79 -6.83
CA LEU A 323 -20.75 14.71 -7.64
C LEU A 323 -21.70 14.30 -8.78
N ALA A 324 -22.99 14.12 -8.50
CA ALA A 324 -23.98 13.79 -9.55
C ALA A 324 -24.08 14.90 -10.61
N GLY A 325 -24.04 16.17 -10.18
CA GLY A 325 -24.03 17.34 -11.07
C GLY A 325 -22.80 17.39 -11.97
N ALA A 326 -21.62 17.15 -11.40
CA ALA A 326 -20.36 17.09 -12.14
C ALA A 326 -20.33 15.95 -13.16
N LEU A 327 -20.87 14.78 -12.81
CA LEU A 327 -21.03 13.65 -13.72
C LEU A 327 -22.01 13.96 -14.88
N ASN A 328 -23.13 14.61 -14.59
CA ASN A 328 -24.07 15.05 -15.61
C ASN A 328 -23.44 16.08 -16.57
N ALA A 329 -22.61 16.98 -16.06
CA ALA A 329 -21.89 17.96 -16.87
C ALA A 329 -20.82 17.29 -17.77
N ALA A 330 -20.13 16.26 -17.24
CA ALA A 330 -19.08 15.54 -17.98
C ALA A 330 -19.64 14.56 -19.02
N GLN A 331 -20.87 14.08 -18.86
CA GLN A 331 -21.51 13.08 -19.74
C GLN A 331 -22.85 13.62 -20.30
N PRO A 332 -22.83 14.44 -21.36
CA PRO A 332 -24.08 14.92 -21.98
C PRO A 332 -25.01 13.77 -22.37
N GLY A 333 -26.25 13.80 -21.89
CA GLY A 333 -27.24 12.73 -22.08
C GLY A 333 -27.32 11.72 -20.95
N ALA A 334 -26.36 11.66 -20.04
CA ALA A 334 -26.49 10.93 -18.78
C ALA A 334 -27.49 11.64 -17.84
N ARG A 335 -28.16 10.85 -17.02
CA ARG A 335 -29.07 11.38 -15.97
C ARG A 335 -28.68 10.78 -14.64
N TRP A 336 -27.58 11.27 -14.07
CA TRP A 336 -27.16 10.87 -12.73
C TRP A 336 -28.09 11.45 -11.66
N ALA A 337 -28.49 10.61 -10.75
CA ALA A 337 -29.32 10.93 -9.60
C ALA A 337 -28.75 10.28 -8.34
N VAL A 338 -29.15 10.80 -7.18
CA VAL A 338 -28.74 10.31 -5.86
C VAL A 338 -29.93 9.63 -5.20
N VAL A 339 -29.70 8.44 -4.61
CA VAL A 339 -30.65 7.84 -3.70
C VAL A 339 -30.66 8.65 -2.41
N ALA A 340 -31.81 9.24 -2.08
CA ALA A 340 -31.96 10.15 -0.95
C ALA A 340 -32.98 9.57 0.04
N PRO A 341 -32.55 8.92 1.14
CA PRO A 341 -33.44 8.62 2.25
C PRO A 341 -33.93 9.89 2.94
N ASP A 342 -35.05 9.78 3.65
CA ASP A 342 -35.70 10.93 4.31
C ASP A 342 -34.80 11.60 5.37
N GLU A 343 -33.90 10.81 5.97
CA GLU A 343 -32.99 11.25 7.02
C GLU A 343 -31.54 10.85 6.71
N LYS A 344 -30.58 11.62 7.23
CA LYS A 344 -29.15 11.29 7.17
C LYS A 344 -28.89 9.88 7.72
N PRO A 345 -28.04 9.07 7.06
CA PRO A 345 -27.67 7.75 7.56
C PRO A 345 -26.62 7.87 8.68
N GLY A 346 -27.10 7.92 9.93
CA GLY A 346 -26.22 7.98 11.11
C GLY A 346 -25.64 9.36 11.41
N THR A 347 -24.67 9.39 12.34
CA THR A 347 -24.09 10.62 12.92
C THR A 347 -22.59 10.81 12.63
N ASP A 348 -21.93 9.83 11.99
CA ASP A 348 -20.53 10.00 11.56
C ASP A 348 -20.43 11.12 10.52
N ALA A 349 -19.29 11.77 10.44
CA ALA A 349 -18.99 12.79 9.43
C ALA A 349 -19.03 12.24 8.00
N ILE A 350 -18.84 10.92 7.82
CA ILE A 350 -18.96 10.23 6.53
C ILE A 350 -20.14 9.28 6.52
N ALA A 351 -20.70 9.09 5.33
CA ALA A 351 -21.80 8.16 5.08
C ALA A 351 -21.51 7.29 3.85
N VAL A 352 -22.33 6.23 3.70
CA VAL A 352 -22.45 5.54 2.43
C VAL A 352 -23.50 6.24 1.57
N GLY A 353 -23.37 6.10 0.24
CA GLY A 353 -24.34 6.63 -0.70
C GLY A 353 -24.57 5.70 -1.88
N ILE A 354 -25.61 5.97 -2.65
CA ILE A 354 -25.85 5.31 -3.94
C ILE A 354 -26.17 6.40 -4.96
N LEU A 355 -25.41 6.42 -6.06
CA LEU A 355 -25.70 7.25 -7.23
C LEU A 355 -26.08 6.32 -8.39
N TYR A 356 -26.98 6.76 -9.25
CA TYR A 356 -27.45 5.93 -10.37
C TYR A 356 -27.78 6.73 -11.61
N ARG A 357 -27.70 6.06 -12.76
CA ARG A 357 -28.08 6.55 -14.10
C ARG A 357 -29.58 6.33 -14.32
N ALA A 358 -30.39 7.38 -14.09
CA ALA A 358 -31.86 7.33 -14.30
C ALA A 358 -32.27 7.11 -15.78
N ASP A 359 -31.34 7.20 -16.70
CA ASP A 359 -31.51 6.79 -18.10
C ASP A 359 -31.26 5.29 -18.32
N ARG A 360 -30.68 4.56 -17.35
CA ARG A 360 -30.38 3.12 -17.44
C ARG A 360 -31.15 2.28 -16.44
N VAL A 361 -31.43 2.81 -15.25
CA VAL A 361 -32.15 2.12 -14.20
C VAL A 361 -33.20 3.02 -13.55
N GLU A 362 -34.33 2.43 -13.17
CA GLU A 362 -35.39 3.05 -12.41
C GLU A 362 -35.28 2.64 -10.94
N ALA A 363 -35.25 3.59 -10.01
CA ALA A 363 -35.32 3.32 -8.57
C ALA A 363 -36.76 2.96 -8.20
N LEU A 364 -36.94 1.86 -7.46
CA LEU A 364 -38.24 1.30 -7.09
C LEU A 364 -38.47 1.47 -5.59
N GLY A 365 -39.58 2.08 -5.23
CA GLY A 365 -39.96 2.29 -3.81
C GLY A 365 -39.03 3.23 -3.07
N ALA A 366 -39.17 3.30 -1.77
CA ALA A 366 -38.30 4.08 -0.90
C ALA A 366 -37.00 3.32 -0.59
N PRO A 367 -35.86 4.03 -0.42
CA PRO A 367 -34.65 3.42 0.08
C PRO A 367 -34.83 2.94 1.52
N ALA A 368 -34.00 1.98 1.92
CA ALA A 368 -33.96 1.48 3.29
C ALA A 368 -32.57 1.70 3.90
N VAL A 369 -32.55 2.09 5.18
CA VAL A 369 -31.32 2.32 5.95
C VAL A 369 -31.32 1.43 7.18
N LEU A 370 -30.28 0.63 7.37
CA LEU A 370 -30.08 -0.16 8.58
C LEU A 370 -29.46 0.71 9.67
N ARG A 371 -30.16 0.90 10.78
CA ARG A 371 -29.73 1.67 11.94
C ARG A 371 -29.63 0.79 13.18
N GLY A 372 -28.92 1.28 14.18
CA GLY A 372 -28.80 0.60 15.48
C GLY A 372 -27.64 -0.40 15.56
N GLY A 373 -27.30 -0.78 16.79
CA GLY A 373 -26.24 -1.73 17.07
C GLY A 373 -24.86 -1.30 16.57
N PRO A 374 -24.17 -2.13 15.77
CA PRO A 374 -22.82 -1.80 15.28
C PRO A 374 -22.78 -0.57 14.37
N PHE A 375 -23.94 -0.11 13.87
CA PHE A 375 -24.08 1.03 12.97
C PHE A 375 -24.34 2.36 13.69
N ASP A 376 -24.48 2.34 15.01
CA ASP A 376 -24.53 3.56 15.84
C ASP A 376 -23.13 4.07 16.15
N TRP A 377 -22.12 3.19 16.07
CA TRP A 377 -20.72 3.52 16.28
C TRP A 377 -19.81 2.59 15.48
N GLY A 378 -18.87 3.18 14.74
CA GLY A 378 -17.79 2.47 14.08
C GLY A 378 -18.09 2.03 12.65
N SER A 379 -19.10 1.18 12.44
CA SER A 379 -19.63 0.89 11.09
C SER A 379 -20.67 1.93 10.69
N ARG A 380 -20.72 2.30 9.41
CA ARG A 380 -21.70 3.29 8.91
C ARG A 380 -23.00 2.57 8.56
N PRO A 381 -24.16 3.18 8.79
CA PRO A 381 -25.45 2.61 8.44
C PRO A 381 -25.53 2.22 6.95
N PRO A 382 -25.75 0.94 6.61
CA PRO A 382 -25.96 0.50 5.23
C PRO A 382 -27.17 1.17 4.58
N LEU A 383 -27.02 1.52 3.30
CA LEU A 383 -28.09 2.06 2.46
C LEU A 383 -28.44 1.06 1.36
N ALA A 384 -29.70 0.73 1.24
CA ALA A 384 -30.22 -0.16 0.21
C ALA A 384 -31.26 0.52 -0.68
N GLN A 385 -31.25 0.21 -1.97
CA GLN A 385 -32.24 0.66 -2.95
C GLN A 385 -32.54 -0.46 -3.95
N ALA A 386 -33.81 -0.64 -4.23
CA ALA A 386 -34.28 -1.51 -5.31
C ALA A 386 -34.28 -0.77 -6.66
N PHE A 387 -33.90 -1.49 -7.71
CA PHE A 387 -33.83 -0.96 -9.06
C PHE A 387 -34.43 -1.94 -10.08
N ARG A 388 -34.75 -1.40 -11.26
CA ARG A 388 -35.09 -2.15 -12.46
C ARG A 388 -34.41 -1.50 -13.67
N ALA A 389 -33.99 -2.30 -14.65
CA ALA A 389 -33.42 -1.78 -15.90
C ALA A 389 -34.48 -1.02 -16.71
N VAL A 390 -34.13 0.16 -17.24
CA VAL A 390 -35.00 0.94 -18.12
C VAL A 390 -35.16 0.21 -19.46
N GLY A 391 -36.40 0.15 -19.98
CA GLY A 391 -36.72 -0.50 -21.25
C GLY A 391 -36.89 -2.02 -21.20
N GLY A 392 -36.64 -2.63 -20.05
CA GLY A 392 -36.90 -4.05 -19.80
C GLY A 392 -38.29 -4.25 -19.21
N THR A 393 -39.33 -4.47 -20.02
CA THR A 393 -40.70 -4.65 -19.52
C THR A 393 -40.86 -5.87 -18.60
N ASP A 394 -39.96 -6.86 -18.75
CA ASP A 394 -39.92 -8.11 -17.97
C ASP A 394 -38.67 -8.22 -17.07
N ALA A 395 -37.89 -7.15 -16.93
CA ALA A 395 -36.70 -7.18 -16.07
C ALA A 395 -37.09 -7.29 -14.60
N ALA A 396 -36.73 -8.41 -13.98
CA ALA A 396 -36.95 -8.58 -12.55
C ALA A 396 -36.20 -7.51 -11.75
N PRO A 397 -36.77 -6.99 -10.67
CA PRO A 397 -36.09 -6.04 -9.80
C PRO A 397 -34.84 -6.67 -9.16
N PHE A 398 -33.89 -5.83 -8.82
CA PHE A 398 -32.70 -6.17 -8.04
C PHE A 398 -32.40 -5.08 -7.03
N ALA A 399 -31.60 -5.38 -6.03
CA ALA A 399 -31.20 -4.40 -5.01
C ALA A 399 -29.69 -4.16 -5.05
N VAL A 400 -29.30 -2.94 -4.70
CA VAL A 400 -27.92 -2.57 -4.39
C VAL A 400 -27.89 -2.10 -2.94
N VAL A 401 -26.94 -2.64 -2.17
CA VAL A 401 -26.70 -2.30 -0.78
C VAL A 401 -25.28 -1.79 -0.65
N SER A 402 -25.13 -0.50 -0.31
CA SER A 402 -23.84 0.12 -0.03
C SER A 402 -23.48 -0.03 1.44
N VAL A 403 -22.29 -0.55 1.73
CA VAL A 403 -21.80 -0.79 3.09
C VAL A 403 -20.47 -0.12 3.33
N HIS A 404 -20.18 0.22 4.60
CA HIS A 404 -18.86 0.65 5.04
C HIS A 404 -18.68 0.26 6.52
N PHE A 405 -17.92 -0.81 6.76
CA PHE A 405 -17.71 -1.33 8.10
C PHE A 405 -16.57 -0.61 8.83
N LYS A 406 -16.38 -0.93 10.10
CA LYS A 406 -15.33 -0.33 10.93
C LYS A 406 -13.96 -0.68 10.41
N SER A 407 -13.16 0.35 10.16
CA SER A 407 -11.76 0.22 9.73
C SER A 407 -10.91 -0.51 10.77
N LYS A 408 -9.76 -1.02 10.32
CA LYS A 408 -8.75 -1.66 11.17
C LYS A 408 -7.95 -0.65 12.02
N GLY A 409 -8.06 0.63 11.73
CA GLY A 409 -7.38 1.71 12.46
C GLY A 409 -8.05 2.09 13.79
N GLY A 410 -7.32 2.84 14.66
CA GLY A 410 -7.79 3.25 15.97
C GLY A 410 -7.66 2.16 17.02
N CYS A 411 -6.63 1.32 16.94
CA CYS A 411 -6.43 0.18 17.83
C CYS A 411 -6.28 0.58 19.30
N GLU A 412 -5.84 1.79 19.57
CA GLU A 412 -5.75 2.38 20.91
C GLU A 412 -7.12 2.46 21.62
N ASP A 413 -8.20 2.56 20.84
CA ASP A 413 -9.58 2.59 21.35
C ASP A 413 -10.21 1.19 21.45
N ALA A 414 -9.58 0.16 20.88
CA ALA A 414 -10.10 -1.19 20.87
C ALA A 414 -10.09 -1.81 22.28
N ARG A 415 -11.20 -2.48 22.63
CA ARG A 415 -11.37 -3.13 23.94
C ARG A 415 -11.92 -4.55 23.77
N GLY A 416 -11.57 -5.44 24.72
CA GLY A 416 -12.07 -6.82 24.71
C GLY A 416 -11.78 -7.55 23.41
N ALA A 417 -12.81 -8.16 22.82
CA ALA A 417 -12.72 -8.91 21.55
C ALA A 417 -12.42 -8.03 20.33
N ASN A 418 -12.52 -6.71 20.44
CA ASN A 418 -12.17 -5.77 19.38
C ASN A 418 -10.66 -5.45 19.33
N ARG A 419 -9.84 -5.85 20.33
CA ARG A 419 -8.39 -5.74 20.23
C ARG A 419 -7.87 -6.65 19.12
N ASP A 420 -6.73 -6.30 18.57
CA ASP A 420 -6.02 -7.20 17.67
C ASP A 420 -5.70 -8.52 18.40
N GLN A 421 -6.16 -9.63 17.83
CA GLN A 421 -5.95 -10.96 18.38
C GLN A 421 -4.63 -11.59 17.89
N GLY A 422 -3.85 -10.88 17.10
CA GLY A 422 -2.60 -11.37 16.49
C GLY A 422 -2.80 -12.39 15.37
N ASP A 423 -4.03 -12.55 14.89
CA ASP A 423 -4.42 -13.53 13.86
C ASP A 423 -4.35 -12.98 12.43
N GLY A 424 -3.99 -11.70 12.28
CA GLY A 424 -3.85 -11.01 10.99
C GLY A 424 -5.10 -10.22 10.57
N GLN A 425 -6.21 -10.31 11.31
CA GLN A 425 -7.44 -9.59 11.00
C GLN A 425 -7.46 -8.14 11.53
N GLY A 426 -6.50 -7.80 12.42
CA GLY A 426 -6.37 -6.48 13.04
C GLY A 426 -7.51 -6.15 14.01
N CYS A 427 -7.51 -4.91 14.48
CA CYS A 427 -8.49 -4.44 15.45
C CYS A 427 -9.90 -4.41 14.89
N PHE A 428 -10.90 -4.48 15.79
CA PHE A 428 -12.34 -4.37 15.51
C PHE A 428 -12.93 -5.50 14.65
N ASN A 429 -12.27 -6.66 14.56
CA ASN A 429 -12.83 -7.78 13.82
C ASN A 429 -14.17 -8.26 14.41
N ALA A 430 -14.31 -8.28 15.75
CA ALA A 430 -15.57 -8.63 16.40
C ALA A 430 -16.71 -7.67 16.00
N LEU A 431 -16.45 -6.36 15.91
CA LEU A 431 -17.45 -5.37 15.48
C LEU A 431 -17.82 -5.54 14.01
N ARG A 432 -16.86 -5.88 13.14
CA ARG A 432 -17.17 -6.21 11.73
C ARG A 432 -18.01 -7.48 11.61
N MET A 433 -17.77 -8.49 12.45
CA MET A 433 -18.61 -9.67 12.54
C MET A 433 -20.05 -9.34 13.00
N GLU A 434 -20.20 -8.51 14.03
CA GLU A 434 -21.51 -8.02 14.46
C GLU A 434 -22.23 -7.26 13.34
N SER A 435 -21.48 -6.50 12.54
CA SER A 435 -22.01 -5.76 11.39
C SER A 435 -22.55 -6.71 10.31
N VAL A 436 -21.81 -7.78 9.97
CA VAL A 436 -22.26 -8.83 9.04
C VAL A 436 -23.54 -9.49 9.55
N GLU A 437 -23.56 -9.88 10.83
CA GLU A 437 -24.71 -10.54 11.45
C GLU A 437 -25.97 -9.66 11.45
N ALA A 438 -25.81 -8.38 11.78
CA ALA A 438 -26.91 -7.43 11.78
C ALA A 438 -27.42 -7.14 10.36
N LEU A 439 -26.50 -6.98 9.40
CA LEU A 439 -26.80 -6.77 7.99
C LEU A 439 -27.57 -7.97 7.39
N ALA A 440 -27.08 -9.19 7.64
CA ALA A 440 -27.72 -10.40 7.13
C ALA A 440 -29.16 -10.54 7.66
N ARG A 441 -29.36 -10.40 8.99
CA ARG A 441 -30.70 -10.44 9.58
C ARG A 441 -31.64 -9.37 9.00
N TRP A 442 -31.12 -8.18 8.73
CA TRP A 442 -31.91 -7.11 8.13
C TRP A 442 -32.35 -7.44 6.70
N LEU A 443 -31.44 -7.98 5.90
CA LEU A 443 -31.72 -8.38 4.53
C LEU A 443 -32.65 -9.59 4.45
N ASP A 444 -32.56 -10.55 5.39
CA ASP A 444 -33.51 -11.67 5.53
C ASP A 444 -34.96 -11.20 5.82
N GLY A 445 -35.09 -10.01 6.43
CA GLY A 445 -36.38 -9.35 6.67
C GLY A 445 -36.99 -8.63 5.47
N ASP A 446 -36.37 -8.72 4.29
CA ASP A 446 -36.80 -8.08 3.02
C ASP A 446 -37.17 -6.59 3.17
N PRO A 447 -36.20 -5.74 3.56
CA PRO A 447 -36.45 -4.31 3.84
C PRO A 447 -36.91 -3.52 2.60
N LEU A 448 -36.67 -4.04 1.41
CA LEU A 448 -37.06 -3.43 0.13
C LEU A 448 -38.32 -4.08 -0.49
N ARG A 449 -38.91 -5.09 0.15
CA ARG A 449 -40.09 -5.82 -0.30
C ARG A 449 -39.97 -6.42 -1.70
N LEU A 450 -38.81 -7.05 -1.95
CA LEU A 450 -38.53 -7.73 -3.21
C LEU A 450 -39.21 -9.10 -3.37
N GLY A 451 -39.80 -9.62 -2.28
CA GLY A 451 -40.61 -10.84 -2.28
C GLY A 451 -39.83 -12.11 -1.98
N GLY A 452 -38.93 -12.08 -1.00
CA GLY A 452 -38.23 -13.25 -0.51
C GLY A 452 -37.02 -12.94 0.36
N PRO A 453 -36.37 -13.95 0.98
CA PRO A 453 -35.10 -13.78 1.66
C PRO A 453 -34.04 -13.29 0.68
N ALA A 454 -33.04 -12.56 1.18
CA ALA A 454 -31.98 -11.99 0.37
C ALA A 454 -31.22 -13.04 -0.47
N ALA A 455 -31.16 -14.29 0.01
CA ALA A 455 -30.53 -15.41 -0.71
C ALA A 455 -31.27 -15.78 -2.02
N ASP A 456 -32.56 -15.51 -2.10
CA ASP A 456 -33.41 -15.77 -3.27
C ASP A 456 -33.62 -14.50 -4.12
N ALA A 457 -33.23 -13.34 -3.60
CA ALA A 457 -33.34 -12.07 -4.26
C ALA A 457 -32.05 -11.74 -5.03
N ARG A 458 -32.16 -10.95 -6.10
CA ARG A 458 -31.01 -10.40 -6.82
C ARG A 458 -30.47 -9.20 -6.06
N VAL A 459 -29.63 -9.44 -5.06
CA VAL A 459 -29.02 -8.41 -4.22
C VAL A 459 -27.53 -8.32 -4.49
N ALA A 460 -27.05 -7.14 -4.84
CA ALA A 460 -25.62 -6.82 -4.90
C ALA A 460 -25.25 -6.09 -3.60
N LEU A 461 -24.41 -6.73 -2.78
CA LEU A 461 -23.85 -6.18 -1.55
C LEU A 461 -22.44 -5.68 -1.88
N ILE A 462 -22.23 -4.36 -1.80
CA ILE A 462 -21.04 -3.71 -2.35
C ILE A 462 -20.55 -2.64 -1.39
N GLY A 463 -19.24 -2.55 -1.21
CA GLY A 463 -18.60 -1.45 -0.49
C GLY A 463 -17.39 -1.89 0.32
N ASP A 464 -16.91 -0.98 1.17
CA ASP A 464 -15.76 -1.18 2.01
C ASP A 464 -16.12 -1.99 3.27
N PHE A 465 -15.85 -3.28 3.23
CA PHE A 465 -16.06 -4.19 4.37
C PHE A 465 -14.95 -4.07 5.42
N ASN A 466 -13.86 -3.40 5.12
CA ASN A 466 -12.65 -3.35 5.94
C ASN A 466 -12.16 -4.75 6.35
N ALA A 467 -12.42 -5.74 5.52
CA ALA A 467 -12.07 -7.14 5.71
C ALA A 467 -11.61 -7.77 4.41
N TYR A 468 -10.43 -8.39 4.43
CA TYR A 468 -9.86 -9.07 3.28
C TYR A 468 -10.54 -10.42 3.02
N GLY A 469 -10.34 -10.96 1.84
CA GLY A 469 -11.09 -12.09 1.29
C GLY A 469 -11.17 -13.35 2.15
N ARG A 470 -10.21 -13.63 3.04
CA ARG A 470 -10.21 -14.81 3.94
C ARG A 470 -10.55 -14.49 5.38
N GLU A 471 -10.84 -13.23 5.73
CA GLU A 471 -11.22 -12.84 7.07
C GLU A 471 -12.64 -13.30 7.45
N ASP A 472 -12.89 -13.38 8.74
CA ASP A 472 -14.14 -13.93 9.29
C ASP A 472 -15.42 -13.24 8.77
N PRO A 473 -15.46 -11.89 8.62
CA PRO A 473 -16.64 -11.23 8.06
C PRO A 473 -17.01 -11.72 6.65
N MET A 474 -15.99 -11.88 5.78
CA MET A 474 -16.20 -12.35 4.41
C MET A 474 -16.56 -13.83 4.34
N ARG A 475 -15.99 -14.63 5.26
CA ARG A 475 -16.35 -16.05 5.40
C ARG A 475 -17.78 -16.22 5.88
N ALA A 476 -18.19 -15.43 6.89
CA ALA A 476 -19.56 -15.46 7.41
C ALA A 476 -20.62 -15.12 6.34
N LEU A 477 -20.30 -14.23 5.40
CA LEU A 477 -21.17 -13.97 4.23
C LEU A 477 -21.24 -15.20 3.31
N ARG A 478 -20.10 -15.82 2.97
CA ARG A 478 -20.07 -17.04 2.13
C ARG A 478 -20.84 -18.19 2.78
N ASP A 479 -20.68 -18.40 4.09
CA ASP A 479 -21.39 -19.45 4.84
C ASP A 479 -22.92 -19.25 4.83
N ARG A 480 -23.38 -18.03 4.56
CA ARG A 480 -24.80 -17.67 4.36
C ARG A 480 -25.25 -17.72 2.89
N GLY A 481 -24.41 -18.20 1.99
CA GLY A 481 -24.72 -18.36 0.56
C GLY A 481 -24.43 -17.14 -0.30
N TRP A 482 -23.78 -16.09 0.21
CA TRP A 482 -23.30 -14.98 -0.61
C TRP A 482 -22.12 -15.42 -1.48
N ILE A 483 -22.13 -14.97 -2.73
CA ILE A 483 -21.11 -15.31 -3.71
C ILE A 483 -20.22 -14.10 -3.92
N ASP A 484 -18.90 -14.28 -3.79
CA ASP A 484 -17.92 -13.26 -4.13
C ASP A 484 -17.89 -13.07 -5.65
N ALA A 485 -18.21 -11.87 -6.12
CA ALA A 485 -18.27 -11.56 -7.54
C ALA A 485 -16.92 -11.76 -8.26
N PHE A 486 -15.80 -11.64 -7.57
CA PHE A 486 -14.48 -11.93 -8.12
C PHE A 486 -14.22 -13.43 -8.32
N GLU A 487 -14.94 -14.30 -7.64
CA GLU A 487 -14.83 -15.77 -7.80
C GLU A 487 -15.68 -16.28 -8.98
N THR A 488 -16.71 -15.54 -9.40
CA THR A 488 -17.61 -15.94 -10.49
C THR A 488 -17.14 -15.53 -11.90
N GLY A 489 -16.15 -14.66 -12.00
CA GLY A 489 -15.80 -13.94 -13.23
C GLY A 489 -14.88 -14.66 -14.22
N VAL A 490 -14.48 -15.91 -14.00
CA VAL A 490 -13.64 -16.68 -14.94
C VAL A 490 -14.18 -18.11 -15.02
N GLY A 491 -15.04 -18.33 -16.03
CA GLY A 491 -15.46 -19.65 -16.55
C GLY A 491 -15.47 -20.80 -15.54
N GLY A 492 -16.53 -20.98 -14.83
CA GLY A 492 -17.12 -22.16 -14.18
C GLY A 492 -16.26 -23.35 -13.70
N GLU A 493 -14.96 -23.31 -13.79
CA GLU A 493 -14.06 -24.33 -13.25
C GLU A 493 -13.12 -23.72 -12.23
N ALA A 494 -12.96 -24.40 -11.09
CA ALA A 494 -11.97 -24.04 -10.08
C ALA A 494 -10.59 -24.02 -10.75
N ALA A 495 -10.08 -22.82 -11.03
CA ALA A 495 -8.75 -22.65 -11.63
C ALA A 495 -7.72 -23.36 -10.73
N SER A 496 -6.76 -24.06 -11.36
CA SER A 496 -5.60 -24.63 -10.66
C SER A 496 -4.91 -23.53 -9.84
N SER A 497 -4.33 -23.88 -8.69
CA SER A 497 -3.76 -22.91 -7.72
C SER A 497 -2.79 -21.89 -8.35
N GLU A 498 -2.09 -22.25 -9.41
CA GLU A 498 -1.15 -21.39 -10.12
C GLU A 498 -1.84 -20.39 -11.08
N ALA A 499 -2.87 -20.84 -11.80
CA ALA A 499 -3.69 -19.96 -12.65
C ALA A 499 -4.59 -19.04 -11.83
N ALA A 500 -5.07 -19.48 -10.66
CA ALA A 500 -5.79 -18.67 -9.69
C ALA A 500 -4.89 -17.58 -9.09
N ASN A 501 -3.61 -17.89 -8.79
CA ASN A 501 -2.65 -16.92 -8.29
C ASN A 501 -2.22 -15.90 -9.36
N ALA A 502 -2.04 -16.31 -10.61
CA ALA A 502 -1.74 -15.40 -11.71
C ALA A 502 -2.93 -14.46 -12.02
N ALA A 503 -4.16 -15.00 -11.99
CA ALA A 503 -5.38 -14.19 -12.16
C ALA A 503 -5.67 -13.31 -10.92
N ALA A 504 -5.22 -13.70 -9.73
CA ALA A 504 -5.32 -12.90 -8.51
C ALA A 504 -4.36 -11.70 -8.50
N ALA A 505 -3.23 -11.78 -9.24
CA ALA A 505 -2.24 -10.71 -9.30
C ALA A 505 -2.82 -9.35 -9.76
N ASP A 506 -3.90 -9.37 -10.56
CA ASP A 506 -4.57 -8.17 -11.07
C ASP A 506 -5.89 -7.86 -10.33
N ARG A 507 -6.26 -8.67 -9.33
CA ARG A 507 -7.53 -8.54 -8.60
C ARG A 507 -7.30 -8.00 -7.21
N TYR A 508 -7.21 -6.72 -7.07
CA TYR A 508 -7.16 -6.02 -5.78
C TYR A 508 -7.90 -4.69 -5.91
N SER A 509 -8.49 -4.23 -4.82
CA SER A 509 -9.12 -2.91 -4.72
C SER A 509 -8.20 -1.91 -4.02
N PHE A 510 -7.33 -2.40 -3.13
CA PHE A 510 -6.50 -1.55 -2.28
C PHE A 510 -5.08 -2.09 -2.11
N VAL A 511 -4.12 -1.17 -1.91
CA VAL A 511 -2.73 -1.49 -1.53
C VAL A 511 -2.44 -0.80 -0.22
N PHE A 512 -2.17 -1.58 0.83
CA PHE A 512 -1.80 -1.08 2.15
C PHE A 512 -0.45 -1.65 2.56
N ASP A 513 0.46 -0.80 3.04
CA ASP A 513 1.85 -1.17 3.36
C ASP A 513 2.50 -2.01 2.24
N GLY A 514 2.27 -1.60 0.99
CA GLY A 514 2.80 -2.27 -0.19
C GLY A 514 2.28 -3.69 -0.40
N GLN A 515 1.16 -4.07 0.22
CA GLN A 515 0.50 -5.35 0.05
C GLN A 515 -0.88 -5.15 -0.56
N SER A 516 -1.17 -5.90 -1.60
CA SER A 516 -2.42 -5.82 -2.34
C SER A 516 -3.50 -6.70 -1.74
N GLY A 517 -4.74 -6.26 -1.75
CA GLY A 517 -5.87 -7.05 -1.30
C GLY A 517 -7.20 -6.43 -1.70
N ARG A 518 -8.28 -7.19 -1.55
CA ARG A 518 -9.64 -6.74 -1.79
C ARG A 518 -10.26 -6.34 -0.46
N LEU A 519 -10.32 -5.05 -0.21
CA LEU A 519 -10.87 -4.49 1.01
C LEU A 519 -12.30 -3.99 0.76
N ASP A 520 -12.55 -3.54 -0.48
CA ASP A 520 -13.82 -3.03 -0.99
C ASP A 520 -14.53 -4.06 -1.86
#